data_a27f218764f7c61f270ed46f3ab1e715
#
_entry.id   a27f218764f7c61f270ed46f3ab1e715
#
_cell.length_a   1.000
_cell.length_b   1.000
_cell.length_c   1.000
_cell.angle_alpha   90.00
_cell.angle_beta   90.00
_cell.angle_gamma   90.00
#
_symmetry.space_group_name_H-M   'P 1'
#
loop_
_entity.id
_entity.type
_entity.pdbx_description
1 polymer ?
#
loop_
_entity_poly.entity_id
_entity_poly.type
_entity_poly.pdbx_seq_one_letter_code
_entity_poly.pdbx_strand_id
1 'polypeptide(L)'
;DSGLMGADQQFYCGGDLTVFPNTEWEHSYRCAEGNAHGWLDMAGALNHSCNLYFIQVAEKMSAEFFYNYYQAFGLTQTTGIDLPYEAKGISKTQQEMEQVETDLYSTAFGQSQKLTLIQMAAAVASTVNGGYLMTPYVVDNMTDDTGNVVWQAETDIKRQVVSEEVSEQIRAMMENNVGHTGTSNDLDYHGCASAYVAGYRIGGKSGTAEQLDWKGAYKYRPDGDYRKAISFAAILPADDPEILVLVMMDDPRWIFDYASQIVAPVTGNIISQIAPYLGIERDASYDSNGSVEVPNAIGTRWTSAQVKMNAAGLSHRFVDTSDGDVVYQYPAGGTVVPAGSTVYLYTQSTTDATTTVPDATGKTGTFAAQMLKASGVNVAISGSASDRVVSQDIEVGSVVPYGTVVTLTTPQDAAGENDPDSTTQDDTGSDAEQQ
;
A
#
# COMPACT_ATOMS: atom_id res chain seq x y z
N ASP A 1 -21.57 -10.99 -3.41
CA ASP A 1 -22.97 -10.51 -3.27
C ASP A 1 -23.91 -10.99 -4.37
N SER A 2 -23.47 -10.90 -5.62
CA SER A 2 -24.34 -11.22 -6.77
C SER A 2 -24.59 -12.73 -6.97
N GLY A 3 -23.77 -13.58 -6.40
CA GLY A 3 -23.79 -15.03 -6.64
C GLY A 3 -23.28 -15.45 -8.04
N LEU A 4 -22.71 -14.52 -8.82
CA LEU A 4 -22.15 -14.82 -10.14
C LEU A 4 -20.94 -15.75 -10.05
N MET A 5 -20.10 -15.57 -9.03
CA MET A 5 -18.92 -16.40 -8.79
C MET A 5 -18.45 -16.26 -7.34
N GLY A 6 -17.76 -17.29 -6.84
CA GLY A 6 -17.07 -17.23 -5.55
C GLY A 6 -15.70 -16.57 -5.67
N ALA A 7 -15.14 -16.13 -4.54
CA ALA A 7 -13.77 -15.56 -4.49
C ALA A 7 -12.69 -16.63 -4.82
N ASP A 8 -13.02 -17.91 -4.67
CA ASP A 8 -12.18 -19.06 -4.98
C ASP A 8 -12.23 -19.49 -6.47
N GLN A 9 -13.10 -18.82 -7.27
CA GLN A 9 -13.17 -19.08 -8.70
C GLN A 9 -11.84 -18.77 -9.38
N GLN A 10 -11.27 -19.77 -10.06
CA GLN A 10 -10.00 -19.60 -10.75
C GLN A 10 -10.16 -19.30 -12.23
N PHE A 11 -9.28 -18.44 -12.75
CA PHE A 11 -9.07 -18.17 -14.16
C PHE A 11 -7.59 -18.27 -14.52
N TYR A 12 -7.31 -18.63 -15.76
CA TYR A 12 -5.95 -18.81 -16.26
C TYR A 12 -5.41 -17.52 -16.87
N CYS A 13 -4.23 -17.08 -16.44
CA CYS A 13 -3.49 -15.98 -17.03
C CYS A 13 -2.28 -16.50 -17.80
N GLY A 14 -2.37 -16.50 -19.12
CA GLY A 14 -1.30 -16.93 -20.04
C GLY A 14 -0.31 -15.79 -20.44
N GLY A 15 -0.48 -14.58 -19.85
CA GLY A 15 0.31 -13.40 -20.22
C GLY A 15 -0.37 -12.52 -21.28
N ASP A 16 -1.17 -13.13 -22.17
CA ASP A 16 -2.02 -12.46 -23.14
C ASP A 16 -3.40 -13.12 -23.23
N LEU A 17 -4.39 -12.38 -23.67
CA LEU A 17 -5.77 -12.82 -23.89
C LEU A 17 -6.30 -12.12 -25.13
N THR A 18 -6.72 -12.89 -26.14
CA THR A 18 -7.40 -12.38 -27.32
C THR A 18 -8.91 -12.57 -27.16
N VAL A 19 -9.65 -11.47 -27.19
CA VAL A 19 -11.12 -11.45 -27.20
C VAL A 19 -11.62 -11.31 -28.65
N PHE A 20 -12.79 -11.87 -28.94
CA PHE A 20 -13.43 -11.88 -30.29
C PHE A 20 -12.52 -12.38 -31.43
N PRO A 21 -11.81 -13.51 -31.23
CA PRO A 21 -10.85 -14.00 -32.21
C PRO A 21 -11.49 -14.25 -33.58
N ASN A 22 -10.77 -13.89 -34.66
CA ASN A 22 -11.20 -14.03 -36.06
C ASN A 22 -12.44 -13.19 -36.43
N THR A 23 -12.71 -12.11 -35.71
CA THR A 23 -13.74 -11.10 -36.03
C THR A 23 -13.12 -9.76 -36.35
N GLU A 24 -13.88 -8.83 -36.92
CA GLU A 24 -13.44 -7.44 -37.08
C GLU A 24 -13.20 -6.68 -35.75
N TRP A 25 -13.66 -7.25 -34.64
CA TRP A 25 -13.53 -6.73 -33.28
C TRP A 25 -12.42 -7.42 -32.48
N GLU A 26 -11.60 -8.24 -33.14
CA GLU A 26 -10.51 -8.93 -32.48
C GLU A 26 -9.60 -7.93 -31.76
N HIS A 27 -9.41 -8.16 -30.45
CA HIS A 27 -8.55 -7.35 -29.61
C HIS A 27 -7.75 -8.21 -28.65
N SER A 28 -6.47 -7.87 -28.47
CA SER A 28 -5.58 -8.59 -27.57
C SER A 28 -5.16 -7.72 -26.39
N TYR A 29 -5.41 -8.21 -25.19
CA TYR A 29 -4.95 -7.64 -23.94
C TYR A 29 -3.69 -8.34 -23.47
N ARG A 30 -2.80 -7.58 -22.85
CA ARG A 30 -1.64 -8.11 -22.15
C ARG A 30 -1.76 -7.91 -20.66
N CYS A 31 -1.31 -8.90 -19.89
CA CYS A 31 -1.08 -8.70 -18.48
C CYS A 31 0.15 -7.80 -18.27
N ALA A 32 0.30 -7.25 -17.08
CA ALA A 32 1.44 -6.40 -16.75
C ALA A 32 2.75 -7.12 -17.16
N GLU A 33 3.60 -6.45 -17.96
CA GLU A 33 4.85 -6.97 -18.50
C GLU A 33 4.72 -8.19 -19.43
N GLY A 34 3.51 -8.62 -19.79
CA GLY A 34 3.28 -9.85 -20.55
C GLY A 34 3.56 -11.12 -19.74
N ASN A 35 3.62 -11.03 -18.40
CA ASN A 35 3.86 -12.16 -17.53
C ASN A 35 2.64 -13.10 -17.48
N ALA A 36 2.90 -14.40 -17.58
CA ALA A 36 1.91 -15.43 -17.32
C ALA A 36 1.89 -15.74 -15.82
N HIS A 37 0.74 -15.58 -15.18
CA HIS A 37 0.57 -15.86 -13.74
C HIS A 37 0.02 -17.27 -13.48
N GLY A 38 -0.42 -18.01 -14.54
CA GLY A 38 -1.04 -19.31 -14.35
C GLY A 38 -2.47 -19.22 -13.85
N TRP A 39 -2.90 -20.22 -13.07
CA TRP A 39 -4.21 -20.24 -12.44
C TRP A 39 -4.23 -19.35 -11.20
N LEU A 40 -5.14 -18.39 -11.17
CA LEU A 40 -5.33 -17.46 -10.07
C LEU A 40 -6.79 -17.48 -9.59
N ASP A 41 -6.99 -17.39 -8.29
CA ASP A 41 -8.24 -16.97 -7.67
C ASP A 41 -8.26 -15.43 -7.49
N MET A 42 -9.28 -14.90 -6.82
CA MET A 42 -9.44 -13.45 -6.62
C MET A 42 -8.28 -12.84 -5.83
N ALA A 43 -7.83 -13.49 -4.76
CA ALA A 43 -6.73 -13.01 -3.92
C ALA A 43 -5.41 -13.00 -4.69
N GLY A 44 -5.09 -14.08 -5.40
CA GLY A 44 -3.92 -14.16 -6.27
C GLY A 44 -3.97 -13.13 -7.40
N ALA A 45 -5.14 -12.90 -7.99
CA ALA A 45 -5.33 -11.90 -9.04
C ALA A 45 -5.11 -10.47 -8.51
N LEU A 46 -5.54 -10.17 -7.28
CA LEU A 46 -5.32 -8.89 -6.62
C LEU A 46 -3.82 -8.68 -6.34
N ASN A 47 -3.13 -9.69 -5.82
CA ASN A 47 -1.70 -9.65 -5.51
C ASN A 47 -0.85 -9.41 -6.77
N HIS A 48 -1.16 -10.11 -7.85
CA HIS A 48 -0.47 -9.96 -9.13
C HIS A 48 -0.98 -8.77 -9.97
N SER A 49 -2.03 -8.07 -9.50
CA SER A 49 -2.72 -7.03 -10.30
C SER A 49 -3.04 -7.52 -11.73
N CYS A 50 -3.59 -8.74 -11.83
CA CYS A 50 -3.75 -9.47 -13.07
C CYS A 50 -4.89 -8.92 -13.92
N ASN A 51 -4.58 -8.16 -14.97
CA ASN A 51 -5.58 -7.61 -15.91
C ASN A 51 -6.46 -8.69 -16.51
N LEU A 52 -5.86 -9.83 -16.93
CA LEU A 52 -6.57 -10.88 -17.64
C LEU A 52 -7.58 -11.63 -16.76
N TYR A 53 -7.31 -11.71 -15.45
CA TYR A 53 -8.28 -12.26 -14.50
C TYR A 53 -9.54 -11.38 -14.48
N PHE A 54 -9.37 -10.07 -14.30
CA PHE A 54 -10.51 -9.15 -14.21
C PHE A 54 -11.28 -8.99 -15.51
N ILE A 55 -10.63 -9.15 -16.68
CA ILE A 55 -11.33 -9.24 -17.96
C ILE A 55 -12.22 -10.49 -18.00
N GLN A 56 -11.70 -11.66 -17.62
CA GLN A 56 -12.46 -12.90 -17.59
C GLN A 56 -13.63 -12.85 -16.57
N VAL A 57 -13.46 -12.11 -15.48
CA VAL A 57 -14.58 -11.79 -14.57
C VAL A 57 -15.62 -10.92 -15.27
N ALA A 58 -15.20 -9.86 -15.97
CA ALA A 58 -16.10 -8.98 -16.69
C ALA A 58 -16.87 -9.68 -17.80
N GLU A 59 -16.27 -10.67 -18.48
CA GLU A 59 -16.95 -11.52 -19.46
C GLU A 59 -18.15 -12.31 -18.88
N LYS A 60 -18.20 -12.50 -17.54
CA LYS A 60 -19.34 -13.12 -16.85
C LYS A 60 -20.44 -12.13 -16.50
N MET A 61 -20.19 -10.85 -16.67
CA MET A 61 -21.11 -9.77 -16.33
C MET A 61 -21.72 -9.17 -17.59
N SER A 62 -22.98 -8.75 -17.51
CA SER A 62 -23.52 -7.84 -18.53
C SER A 62 -22.99 -6.41 -18.28
N ALA A 63 -22.93 -5.59 -19.31
CA ALA A 63 -22.59 -4.17 -19.18
C ALA A 63 -23.55 -3.43 -18.22
N GLU A 64 -24.86 -3.78 -18.27
CA GLU A 64 -25.85 -3.27 -17.33
C GLU A 64 -25.50 -3.62 -15.88
N PHE A 65 -25.18 -4.90 -15.61
CA PHE A 65 -24.85 -5.35 -14.27
C PHE A 65 -23.59 -4.65 -13.75
N PHE A 66 -22.52 -4.60 -14.54
CA PHE A 66 -21.29 -3.90 -14.20
C PHE A 66 -21.53 -2.41 -13.94
N TYR A 67 -22.28 -1.74 -14.82
CA TYR A 67 -22.55 -0.31 -14.72
C TYR A 67 -23.41 0.03 -13.50
N ASN A 68 -24.35 -0.82 -13.09
CA ASN A 68 -25.13 -0.64 -11.88
C ASN A 68 -24.25 -0.61 -10.62
N TYR A 69 -23.28 -1.50 -10.50
CA TYR A 69 -22.31 -1.45 -9.42
C TYR A 69 -21.37 -0.24 -9.52
N TYR A 70 -20.95 0.09 -10.74
CA TYR A 70 -20.12 1.27 -10.99
C TYR A 70 -20.80 2.55 -10.52
N GLN A 71 -22.10 2.68 -10.76
CA GLN A 71 -22.94 3.77 -10.22
C GLN A 71 -23.14 3.64 -8.71
N ALA A 72 -23.36 2.44 -8.21
CA ALA A 72 -23.57 2.20 -6.78
C ALA A 72 -22.36 2.63 -5.96
N PHE A 73 -21.14 2.45 -6.45
CA PHE A 73 -19.89 2.96 -5.85
C PHE A 73 -19.68 4.47 -5.99
N GLY A 74 -20.60 5.20 -6.63
CA GLY A 74 -20.54 6.66 -6.79
C GLY A 74 -19.57 7.16 -7.86
N LEU A 75 -19.04 6.28 -8.72
CA LEU A 75 -17.99 6.60 -9.69
C LEU A 75 -18.50 7.43 -10.90
N THR A 76 -19.81 7.55 -11.07
CA THR A 76 -20.44 8.29 -12.18
C THR A 76 -20.90 9.70 -11.80
N GLN A 77 -20.76 10.12 -10.55
CA GLN A 77 -21.27 11.38 -10.03
C GLN A 77 -20.31 12.03 -9.04
N THR A 78 -20.56 13.28 -8.67
CA THR A 78 -19.84 13.95 -7.59
C THR A 78 -20.12 13.28 -6.24
N THR A 79 -19.18 13.38 -5.29
CA THR A 79 -19.35 12.82 -3.96
C THR A 79 -20.28 13.62 -3.08
N GLY A 80 -20.46 14.91 -3.38
CA GLY A 80 -21.23 15.82 -2.55
C GLY A 80 -20.46 16.34 -1.33
N ILE A 81 -19.12 16.27 -1.37
CA ILE A 81 -18.26 16.87 -0.35
C ILE A 81 -18.61 18.36 -0.18
N ASP A 82 -18.53 18.87 1.03
CA ASP A 82 -18.86 20.25 1.41
C ASP A 82 -17.85 21.31 0.95
N LEU A 83 -17.05 20.97 -0.07
CA LEU A 83 -16.14 21.91 -0.74
C LEU A 83 -16.74 22.48 -2.01
N PRO A 84 -16.51 23.77 -2.33
CA PRO A 84 -17.01 24.38 -3.57
C PRO A 84 -16.31 23.81 -4.80
N TYR A 85 -17.04 23.77 -5.92
CA TYR A 85 -16.51 23.41 -7.24
C TYR A 85 -15.97 21.97 -7.34
N GLU A 86 -16.64 21.00 -6.70
CA GLU A 86 -16.27 19.60 -6.85
C GLU A 86 -16.27 19.17 -8.32
N ALA A 87 -15.13 18.66 -8.80
CA ALA A 87 -15.01 18.15 -10.16
C ALA A 87 -15.70 16.79 -10.29
N LYS A 88 -16.34 16.56 -11.43
CA LYS A 88 -16.87 15.25 -11.80
C LYS A 88 -15.82 14.46 -12.58
N GLY A 89 -15.65 13.19 -12.28
CA GLY A 89 -14.87 12.25 -13.09
C GLY A 89 -15.45 12.04 -14.49
N ILE A 90 -14.68 11.38 -15.34
CA ILE A 90 -15.10 10.97 -16.69
C ILE A 90 -15.15 9.45 -16.70
N SER A 91 -16.34 8.90 -16.97
CA SER A 91 -16.59 7.46 -17.01
C SER A 91 -17.38 7.09 -18.26
N LYS A 92 -17.22 5.85 -18.72
CA LYS A 92 -18.06 5.29 -19.78
C LYS A 92 -19.49 5.17 -19.29
N THR A 93 -20.45 5.34 -20.20
CA THR A 93 -21.87 5.10 -19.97
C THR A 93 -22.18 3.61 -20.18
N GLN A 94 -23.31 3.14 -19.65
CA GLN A 94 -23.80 1.79 -19.93
C GLN A 94 -23.91 1.53 -21.43
N GLN A 95 -24.48 2.47 -22.19
CA GLN A 95 -24.65 2.36 -23.63
C GLN A 95 -23.31 2.21 -24.38
N GLU A 96 -22.27 2.94 -23.97
CA GLU A 96 -20.93 2.79 -24.55
C GLU A 96 -20.35 1.41 -24.27
N MET A 97 -20.51 0.89 -23.05
CA MET A 97 -20.06 -0.47 -22.68
C MET A 97 -20.83 -1.57 -23.41
N GLU A 98 -22.13 -1.37 -23.69
CA GLU A 98 -22.96 -2.28 -24.48
C GLU A 98 -22.59 -2.29 -25.97
N GLN A 99 -22.21 -1.13 -26.52
CA GLN A 99 -21.82 -0.98 -27.92
C GLN A 99 -20.41 -1.44 -28.20
N VAL A 100 -19.52 -1.29 -27.20
CA VAL A 100 -18.09 -1.58 -27.32
C VAL A 100 -17.66 -2.41 -26.09
N GLU A 101 -17.76 -3.72 -26.16
CA GLU A 101 -17.45 -4.61 -25.03
C GLU A 101 -16.01 -4.46 -24.52
N THR A 102 -15.07 -4.03 -25.38
CA THR A 102 -13.70 -3.71 -24.95
C THR A 102 -13.64 -2.53 -23.97
N ASP A 103 -14.65 -1.64 -23.96
CA ASP A 103 -14.77 -0.58 -22.95
C ASP A 103 -15.16 -1.14 -21.58
N LEU A 104 -16.02 -2.17 -21.53
CA LEU A 104 -16.32 -2.90 -20.31
C LEU A 104 -15.08 -3.58 -19.76
N TYR A 105 -14.35 -4.31 -20.62
CA TYR A 105 -13.15 -5.05 -20.20
C TYR A 105 -12.04 -4.13 -19.70
N SER A 106 -11.78 -3.03 -20.41
CA SER A 106 -10.76 -2.07 -19.99
C SER A 106 -11.15 -1.34 -18.69
N THR A 107 -12.45 -1.05 -18.49
CA THR A 107 -12.91 -0.45 -17.24
C THR A 107 -12.77 -1.42 -16.06
N ALA A 108 -12.98 -2.72 -16.28
CA ALA A 108 -12.91 -3.74 -15.24
C ALA A 108 -11.51 -3.89 -14.60
N PHE A 109 -10.43 -3.65 -15.35
CA PHE A 109 -9.08 -3.62 -14.78
C PHE A 109 -8.55 -2.20 -14.52
N GLY A 110 -9.43 -1.18 -14.54
CA GLY A 110 -9.10 0.17 -14.05
C GLY A 110 -8.62 1.16 -15.11
N GLN A 111 -8.81 0.87 -16.41
CA GLN A 111 -8.50 1.79 -17.52
C GLN A 111 -9.79 2.50 -18.03
N SER A 112 -9.67 3.32 -19.07
CA SER A 112 -10.79 3.98 -19.78
C SER A 112 -11.67 4.91 -18.94
N GLN A 113 -11.18 5.36 -17.77
CA GLN A 113 -11.89 6.24 -16.84
C GLN A 113 -10.95 7.27 -16.22
N LYS A 114 -11.51 8.39 -15.78
CA LYS A 114 -10.79 9.41 -14.99
C LYS A 114 -11.66 9.75 -13.78
N LEU A 115 -11.16 9.45 -12.61
CA LEU A 115 -11.85 9.68 -11.34
C LEU A 115 -11.11 10.74 -10.54
N THR A 116 -11.85 11.49 -9.74
CA THR A 116 -11.21 12.37 -8.76
C THR A 116 -10.69 11.53 -7.58
N LEU A 117 -9.68 12.04 -6.87
CA LEU A 117 -9.15 11.34 -5.69
C LEU A 117 -10.22 11.09 -4.64
N ILE A 118 -11.13 12.05 -4.43
CA ILE A 118 -12.20 11.90 -3.43
C ILE A 118 -13.26 10.87 -3.87
N GLN A 119 -13.59 10.78 -5.18
CA GLN A 119 -14.45 9.71 -5.68
C GLN A 119 -13.81 8.34 -5.44
N MET A 120 -12.52 8.20 -5.75
CA MET A 120 -11.80 6.94 -5.54
C MET A 120 -11.70 6.60 -4.06
N ALA A 121 -11.38 7.58 -3.20
CA ALA A 121 -11.30 7.36 -1.75
C ALA A 121 -12.65 6.92 -1.17
N ALA A 122 -13.75 7.57 -1.54
CA ALA A 122 -15.09 7.20 -1.10
C ALA A 122 -15.50 5.79 -1.58
N ALA A 123 -15.18 5.45 -2.84
CA ALA A 123 -15.46 4.12 -3.39
C ALA A 123 -14.63 3.02 -2.68
N VAL A 124 -13.32 3.23 -2.50
CA VAL A 124 -12.47 2.26 -1.77
C VAL A 124 -12.92 2.14 -0.32
N ALA A 125 -13.20 3.25 0.37
CA ALA A 125 -13.73 3.22 1.73
C ALA A 125 -15.00 2.38 1.84
N SER A 126 -15.91 2.50 0.85
CA SER A 126 -17.15 1.72 0.86
C SER A 126 -16.94 0.22 0.63
N THR A 127 -15.78 -0.22 0.11
CA THR A 127 -15.48 -1.65 -0.01
C THR A 127 -14.98 -2.27 1.29
N VAL A 128 -14.55 -1.48 2.27
CA VAL A 128 -13.85 -1.94 3.48
C VAL A 128 -14.52 -1.57 4.81
N ASN A 129 -15.57 -0.73 4.78
CA ASN A 129 -16.28 -0.22 5.97
C ASN A 129 -17.64 -0.91 6.21
N GLY A 130 -17.83 -2.15 5.79
CA GLY A 130 -19.12 -2.84 5.83
C GLY A 130 -19.99 -2.59 4.60
N GLY A 131 -19.44 -2.00 3.55
CA GLY A 131 -20.11 -1.78 2.27
C GLY A 131 -20.80 -0.42 2.13
N TYR A 132 -20.62 0.52 3.04
CA TYR A 132 -21.37 1.79 3.08
C TYR A 132 -20.69 2.90 2.29
N LEU A 133 -21.33 3.36 1.20
CA LEU A 133 -20.94 4.59 0.51
C LEU A 133 -21.43 5.79 1.29
N MET A 134 -20.51 6.63 1.72
CA MET A 134 -20.79 7.81 2.54
C MET A 134 -20.51 9.10 1.78
N THR A 135 -21.18 10.19 2.19
CA THR A 135 -20.85 11.54 1.74
C THR A 135 -19.63 12.03 2.55
N PRO A 136 -18.49 12.31 1.90
CA PRO A 136 -17.34 12.89 2.60
C PRO A 136 -17.62 14.33 3.00
N TYR A 137 -17.02 14.80 4.09
CA TYR A 137 -17.04 16.19 4.52
C TYR A 137 -15.68 16.61 5.10
N VAL A 138 -15.43 17.92 5.15
CA VAL A 138 -14.21 18.55 5.67
C VAL A 138 -14.52 19.37 6.91
N VAL A 139 -15.70 20.03 6.94
CA VAL A 139 -16.12 20.85 8.07
C VAL A 139 -16.76 19.93 9.12
N ASP A 140 -16.09 19.75 10.24
CA ASP A 140 -16.62 18.95 11.36
C ASP A 140 -17.70 19.72 12.14
N ASN A 141 -17.42 20.97 12.53
CA ASN A 141 -18.36 21.80 13.23
C ASN A 141 -18.16 23.29 12.96
N MET A 142 -19.15 24.10 13.30
CA MET A 142 -19.06 25.56 13.33
C MET A 142 -19.41 26.06 14.73
N THR A 143 -18.63 27.01 15.22
CA THR A 143 -18.85 27.63 16.54
C THR A 143 -19.18 29.10 16.41
N ASP A 144 -19.96 29.65 17.36
CA ASP A 144 -20.19 31.08 17.51
C ASP A 144 -18.97 31.79 18.17
N ASP A 145 -19.03 33.12 18.28
CA ASP A 145 -17.97 33.93 18.89
C ASP A 145 -17.72 33.61 20.37
N THR A 146 -18.61 32.88 21.02
CA THR A 146 -18.52 32.44 22.41
C THR A 146 -18.03 30.99 22.55
N GLY A 147 -17.80 30.31 21.44
CA GLY A 147 -17.29 28.94 21.39
C GLY A 147 -18.39 27.85 21.46
N ASN A 148 -19.66 28.22 21.40
CA ASN A 148 -20.73 27.23 21.33
C ASN A 148 -20.85 26.66 19.92
N VAL A 149 -21.01 25.34 19.82
CA VAL A 149 -21.27 24.66 18.54
C VAL A 149 -22.66 25.04 18.05
N VAL A 150 -22.74 25.71 16.90
CA VAL A 150 -23.99 26.12 16.23
C VAL A 150 -24.37 25.19 15.08
N TRP A 151 -23.43 24.41 14.60
CA TRP A 151 -23.64 23.35 13.62
C TRP A 151 -22.58 22.26 13.79
N GLN A 152 -22.97 20.99 13.58
CA GLN A 152 -22.11 19.80 13.63
C GLN A 152 -22.40 18.95 12.40
N ALA A 153 -21.35 18.45 11.77
CA ALA A 153 -21.48 17.48 10.70
C ALA A 153 -22.11 16.17 11.22
N GLU A 154 -22.98 15.61 10.44
CA GLU A 154 -23.57 14.30 10.68
C GLU A 154 -23.06 13.31 9.62
N THR A 155 -22.86 12.06 10.03
CA THR A 155 -22.53 10.98 9.10
C THR A 155 -23.68 10.74 8.14
N ASP A 156 -23.46 10.93 6.84
CA ASP A 156 -24.44 10.71 5.78
C ASP A 156 -24.10 9.44 4.98
N ILE A 157 -24.87 8.38 5.23
CA ILE A 157 -24.77 7.10 4.50
C ILE A 157 -25.71 7.17 3.30
N LYS A 158 -25.12 7.23 2.10
CA LYS A 158 -25.91 7.23 0.85
C LYS A 158 -26.58 5.90 0.58
N ARG A 159 -25.85 4.79 0.77
CA ARG A 159 -26.33 3.42 0.53
C ARG A 159 -25.30 2.40 0.99
N GLN A 160 -25.73 1.16 1.16
CA GLN A 160 -24.84 0.00 1.23
C GLN A 160 -24.66 -0.56 -0.19
N VAL A 161 -23.42 -0.71 -0.66
CA VAL A 161 -23.06 -1.16 -2.01
C VAL A 161 -22.77 -2.65 -2.04
N VAL A 162 -22.07 -3.14 -1.03
CA VAL A 162 -21.75 -4.57 -0.84
C VAL A 162 -22.13 -4.99 0.57
N SER A 163 -22.24 -6.30 0.81
CA SER A 163 -22.49 -6.82 2.16
C SER A 163 -21.27 -6.68 3.06
N GLU A 164 -21.49 -6.74 4.36
CA GLU A 164 -20.42 -6.75 5.36
C GLU A 164 -19.46 -7.92 5.16
N GLU A 165 -20.00 -9.11 4.82
CA GLU A 165 -19.22 -10.31 4.52
C GLU A 165 -18.26 -10.09 3.33
N VAL A 166 -18.73 -9.47 2.25
CA VAL A 166 -17.88 -9.14 1.09
C VAL A 166 -16.84 -8.09 1.48
N SER A 167 -17.21 -7.11 2.29
CA SER A 167 -16.29 -6.09 2.80
C SER A 167 -15.17 -6.74 3.62
N GLU A 168 -15.47 -7.69 4.49
CA GLU A 168 -14.49 -8.46 5.27
C GLU A 168 -13.54 -9.24 4.35
N GLN A 169 -14.05 -9.93 3.33
CA GLN A 169 -13.22 -10.64 2.36
C GLN A 169 -12.28 -9.69 1.60
N ILE A 170 -12.75 -8.51 1.22
CA ILE A 170 -11.92 -7.50 0.54
C ILE A 170 -10.81 -7.00 1.47
N ARG A 171 -11.12 -6.70 2.74
CA ARG A 171 -10.10 -6.32 3.74
C ARG A 171 -9.01 -7.38 3.86
N ALA A 172 -9.40 -8.64 4.00
CA ALA A 172 -8.45 -9.76 4.09
C ALA A 172 -7.56 -9.88 2.83
N MET A 173 -8.14 -9.71 1.64
CA MET A 173 -7.37 -9.74 0.38
C MET A 173 -6.42 -8.53 0.26
N MET A 174 -6.84 -7.34 0.70
CA MET A 174 -5.99 -6.15 0.70
C MET A 174 -4.85 -6.27 1.71
N GLU A 175 -5.11 -6.86 2.89
CA GLU A 175 -4.08 -7.16 3.89
C GLU A 175 -3.07 -8.18 3.34
N ASN A 176 -3.55 -9.26 2.73
CA ASN A 176 -2.70 -10.25 2.08
C ASN A 176 -1.83 -9.64 0.96
N ASN A 177 -2.33 -8.65 0.23
CA ASN A 177 -1.57 -7.97 -0.84
C ASN A 177 -0.38 -7.15 -0.31
N VAL A 178 -0.46 -6.60 0.90
CA VAL A 178 0.68 -5.96 1.60
C VAL A 178 1.52 -7.02 2.31
N GLY A 179 0.87 -8.04 2.86
CA GLY A 179 1.51 -9.17 3.51
C GLY A 179 2.00 -8.85 4.92
N HIS A 180 2.40 -9.92 5.57
CA HIS A 180 2.99 -9.89 6.89
C HIS A 180 4.42 -10.44 6.79
N THR A 181 5.41 -9.57 6.71
CA THR A 181 6.81 -9.97 6.56
C THR A 181 7.44 -10.40 7.90
N GLY A 182 6.80 -11.31 8.62
CA GLY A 182 7.27 -11.74 9.93
C GLY A 182 7.40 -13.25 10.09
N THR A 183 6.85 -14.04 9.19
CA THR A 183 6.94 -15.50 9.27
C THR A 183 7.82 -16.04 8.14
N SER A 184 8.91 -16.71 8.50
CA SER A 184 9.86 -17.38 7.58
C SER A 184 9.23 -18.49 6.70
N ASN A 185 7.93 -18.69 6.76
CA ASN A 185 7.18 -19.70 6.02
C ASN A 185 6.15 -19.11 5.04
N ASP A 186 6.04 -17.79 4.94
CA ASP A 186 5.14 -17.18 3.98
C ASP A 186 5.81 -17.15 2.61
N LEU A 187 5.48 -18.15 1.79
CA LEU A 187 5.98 -18.30 0.42
C LEU A 187 5.10 -17.55 -0.58
N ASP A 188 4.05 -16.88 -0.10
CA ASP A 188 3.10 -16.19 -0.96
C ASP A 188 3.68 -14.89 -1.49
N TYR A 189 3.35 -14.59 -2.74
CA TYR A 189 3.71 -13.33 -3.36
C TYR A 189 2.77 -12.21 -2.90
N HIS A 190 3.34 -11.16 -2.31
CA HIS A 190 2.63 -9.95 -1.89
C HIS A 190 2.97 -8.79 -2.84
N GLY A 191 2.01 -8.39 -3.66
CA GLY A 191 2.21 -7.39 -4.72
C GLY A 191 2.61 -6.00 -4.23
N CYS A 192 2.31 -5.67 -2.97
CA CYS A 192 2.52 -4.37 -2.36
C CYS A 192 3.28 -4.42 -1.03
N ALA A 193 4.12 -5.43 -0.81
CA ALA A 193 4.91 -5.61 0.42
C ALA A 193 5.76 -4.37 0.81
N SER A 194 6.07 -3.50 -0.13
CA SER A 194 6.79 -2.25 0.12
C SER A 194 6.00 -1.20 0.92
N ALA A 195 4.68 -1.40 1.11
CA ALA A 195 3.84 -0.57 1.96
C ALA A 195 3.82 -1.05 3.43
N TYR A 196 4.41 -2.20 3.72
CA TYR A 196 4.44 -2.76 5.07
C TYR A 196 5.10 -1.81 6.06
N VAL A 197 4.49 -1.69 7.24
CA VAL A 197 5.03 -0.97 8.41
C VAL A 197 4.94 -1.89 9.62
N ALA A 198 6.08 -2.18 10.22
CA ALA A 198 6.16 -3.04 11.40
C ALA A 198 5.21 -2.56 12.51
N GLY A 199 4.49 -3.49 13.13
CA GLY A 199 3.53 -3.20 14.19
C GLY A 199 2.17 -2.73 13.71
N TYR A 200 1.90 -2.72 12.40
CA TYR A 200 0.59 -2.29 11.88
C TYR A 200 0.05 -3.26 10.83
N ARG A 201 -1.20 -3.61 10.97
CA ARG A 201 -1.95 -4.38 9.99
C ARG A 201 -2.39 -3.46 8.86
N ILE A 202 -1.68 -3.48 7.74
CA ILE A 202 -1.97 -2.62 6.59
C ILE A 202 -2.53 -3.46 5.46
N GLY A 203 -3.70 -3.08 4.96
CA GLY A 203 -4.21 -3.58 3.68
C GLY A 203 -4.00 -2.54 2.58
N GLY A 204 -3.80 -2.97 1.34
CA GLY A 204 -3.64 -1.99 0.27
C GLY A 204 -3.67 -2.54 -1.15
N LYS A 205 -3.83 -1.62 -2.11
CA LYS A 205 -3.80 -1.92 -3.55
C LYS A 205 -3.14 -0.79 -4.33
N SER A 206 -2.21 -1.16 -5.19
CA SER A 206 -1.57 -0.27 -6.15
C SER A 206 -2.39 -0.14 -7.43
N GLY A 207 -2.27 1.01 -8.10
CA GLY A 207 -2.83 1.26 -9.42
C GLY A 207 -1.78 1.93 -10.32
N THR A 208 -1.67 1.46 -11.56
CA THR A 208 -0.86 2.08 -12.59
C THR A 208 -1.72 2.23 -13.84
N ALA A 209 -2.00 3.48 -14.24
CA ALA A 209 -2.83 3.78 -15.39
C ALA A 209 -2.08 4.65 -16.40
N GLU A 210 -2.21 4.35 -17.67
CA GLU A 210 -1.72 5.19 -18.74
C GLU A 210 -2.59 6.45 -18.88
N GLN A 211 -1.96 7.61 -19.05
CA GLN A 211 -2.69 8.85 -19.14
C GLN A 211 -3.25 9.08 -20.54
N LEU A 212 -4.50 9.49 -20.56
CA LEU A 212 -5.19 9.93 -21.77
C LEU A 212 -5.34 11.45 -21.74
N ASP A 213 -5.32 12.09 -22.91
CA ASP A 213 -5.72 13.48 -23.08
C ASP A 213 -7.26 13.61 -22.94
N TRP A 214 -7.77 14.82 -23.18
CA TRP A 214 -9.20 15.08 -23.12
C TRP A 214 -10.01 14.46 -24.29
N LYS A 215 -9.29 14.00 -25.35
CA LYS A 215 -9.88 13.31 -26.51
C LYS A 215 -9.78 11.79 -26.42
N GLY A 216 -9.16 11.27 -25.36
CA GLY A 216 -8.94 9.84 -25.16
C GLY A 216 -7.69 9.30 -25.85
N ALA A 217 -6.81 10.16 -26.39
CA ALA A 217 -5.54 9.73 -26.94
C ALA A 217 -4.47 9.59 -25.84
N TYR A 218 -3.61 8.59 -25.97
CA TYR A 218 -2.50 8.38 -25.02
C TYR A 218 -1.55 9.56 -25.02
N LYS A 219 -1.11 9.94 -23.82
CA LYS A 219 -0.05 10.94 -23.62
C LYS A 219 1.28 10.27 -23.55
N TYR A 220 2.24 10.79 -24.31
CA TYR A 220 3.61 10.28 -24.38
C TYR A 220 4.59 11.24 -23.72
N ARG A 221 5.66 10.68 -23.19
CA ARG A 221 6.86 11.39 -22.77
C ARG A 221 7.72 11.71 -24.01
N PRO A 222 8.72 12.61 -23.88
CA PRO A 222 9.65 12.92 -24.98
C PRO A 222 10.49 11.72 -25.44
N ASP A 223 10.69 10.73 -24.58
CA ASP A 223 11.40 9.47 -24.87
C ASP A 223 10.54 8.44 -25.61
N GLY A 224 9.24 8.70 -25.76
CA GLY A 224 8.29 7.84 -26.45
C GLY A 224 7.47 6.93 -25.52
N ASP A 225 7.79 6.87 -24.22
CA ASP A 225 7.03 6.11 -23.24
C ASP A 225 5.69 6.76 -22.91
N TYR A 226 4.73 5.97 -22.45
CA TYR A 226 3.46 6.47 -21.93
C TYR A 226 3.65 7.26 -20.64
N ARG A 227 2.95 8.39 -20.53
CA ARG A 227 2.78 9.04 -19.24
C ARG A 227 1.84 8.20 -18.39
N LYS A 228 2.22 8.00 -17.14
CA LYS A 228 1.47 7.15 -16.19
C LYS A 228 0.97 7.97 -15.00
N ALA A 229 -0.23 7.67 -14.54
CA ALA A 229 -0.69 8.03 -13.20
C ALA A 229 -0.58 6.79 -12.32
N ILE A 230 0.14 6.92 -11.22
CA ILE A 230 0.33 5.81 -10.26
C ILE A 230 -0.31 6.17 -8.94
N SER A 231 -0.91 5.18 -8.29
CA SER A 231 -1.62 5.37 -7.04
C SER A 231 -1.47 4.18 -6.10
N PHE A 232 -1.68 4.43 -4.82
CA PHE A 232 -1.81 3.41 -3.80
C PHE A 232 -2.88 3.80 -2.80
N ALA A 233 -3.83 2.89 -2.56
CA ALA A 233 -4.83 3.01 -1.51
C ALA A 233 -4.47 2.03 -0.40
N ALA A 234 -4.33 2.53 0.81
CA ALA A 234 -4.05 1.74 2.01
C ALA A 234 -5.13 1.95 3.06
N ILE A 235 -5.45 0.90 3.79
CA ILE A 235 -6.35 0.90 4.94
C ILE A 235 -5.59 0.49 6.19
N LEU A 236 -5.96 1.04 7.34
CA LEU A 236 -5.33 0.75 8.63
C LEU A 236 -6.32 0.98 9.78
N PRO A 237 -6.40 0.06 10.79
CA PRO A 237 -6.00 -1.35 10.70
C PRO A 237 -6.72 -2.10 9.58
N ALA A 238 -6.14 -3.17 9.04
CA ALA A 238 -6.77 -3.85 7.89
C ALA A 238 -8.03 -4.63 8.26
N ASP A 239 -8.12 -5.14 9.48
CA ASP A 239 -9.27 -5.90 9.99
C ASP A 239 -10.43 -5.01 10.43
N ASP A 240 -10.15 -3.80 10.94
CA ASP A 240 -11.16 -2.82 11.36
C ASP A 240 -10.70 -1.40 10.95
N PRO A 241 -10.85 -1.01 9.68
CA PRO A 241 -10.26 0.20 9.15
C PRO A 241 -10.79 1.49 9.78
N GLU A 242 -9.91 2.24 10.43
CA GLU A 242 -10.18 3.58 10.95
C GLU A 242 -9.79 4.66 9.95
N ILE A 243 -8.75 4.40 9.13
CA ILE A 243 -8.27 5.35 8.13
C ILE A 243 -8.05 4.68 6.78
N LEU A 244 -8.23 5.49 5.74
CA LEU A 244 -7.83 5.20 4.38
C LEU A 244 -6.85 6.27 3.92
N VAL A 245 -5.68 5.85 3.43
CA VAL A 245 -4.66 6.74 2.85
C VAL A 245 -4.56 6.47 1.36
N LEU A 246 -4.94 7.44 0.54
CA LEU A 246 -4.84 7.37 -0.92
C LEU A 246 -3.79 8.35 -1.41
N VAL A 247 -2.72 7.83 -1.98
CA VAL A 247 -1.64 8.63 -2.59
C VAL A 247 -1.64 8.42 -4.10
N MET A 248 -1.52 9.51 -4.85
CA MET A 248 -1.37 9.47 -6.30
C MET A 248 -0.17 10.34 -6.73
N MET A 249 0.56 9.87 -7.73
CA MET A 249 1.60 10.66 -8.41
C MET A 249 1.29 10.73 -9.90
N ASP A 250 1.35 11.94 -10.44
CA ASP A 250 1.14 12.22 -11.86
C ASP A 250 2.49 12.20 -12.59
N ASP A 251 2.64 11.25 -13.49
CA ASP A 251 3.82 11.09 -14.37
C ASP A 251 5.16 11.17 -13.62
N PRO A 252 5.38 10.34 -12.57
CA PRO A 252 6.64 10.37 -11.86
C PRO A 252 7.78 9.99 -12.81
N ARG A 253 8.84 10.81 -12.81
CA ARG A 253 10.06 10.53 -13.55
C ARG A 253 10.96 9.66 -12.69
N TRP A 254 10.83 8.35 -12.84
CA TRP A 254 11.59 7.41 -12.03
C TRP A 254 12.10 6.24 -12.87
N ILE A 255 13.07 5.50 -12.32
CA ILE A 255 13.69 4.32 -12.94
C ILE A 255 12.77 3.08 -12.87
N PHE A 256 11.70 3.14 -12.06
CA PHE A 256 10.78 2.04 -11.82
C PHE A 256 9.42 2.30 -12.47
N ASP A 257 8.84 1.25 -13.06
CA ASP A 257 7.60 1.36 -13.82
C ASP A 257 6.32 1.12 -13.01
N TYR A 258 6.45 0.71 -11.72
CA TYR A 258 5.32 0.22 -10.94
C TYR A 258 4.99 1.08 -9.73
N ALA A 259 3.68 1.30 -9.54
CA ALA A 259 3.14 2.01 -8.39
C ALA A 259 3.54 1.35 -7.05
N SER A 260 3.60 0.01 -6.98
CA SER A 260 4.02 -0.72 -5.79
C SER A 260 5.45 -0.42 -5.35
N GLN A 261 6.32 0.01 -6.25
CA GLN A 261 7.71 0.34 -5.94
C GLN A 261 7.93 1.83 -5.61
N ILE A 262 7.01 2.70 -6.01
CA ILE A 262 7.15 4.15 -5.87
C ILE A 262 6.18 4.70 -4.82
N VAL A 263 4.88 4.48 -4.99
CA VAL A 263 3.84 5.11 -4.17
C VAL A 263 3.55 4.30 -2.91
N ALA A 264 3.63 2.97 -2.96
CA ALA A 264 3.35 2.13 -1.80
C ALA A 264 4.32 2.40 -0.63
N PRO A 265 5.66 2.48 -0.80
CA PRO A 265 6.55 2.84 0.30
C PRO A 265 6.33 4.27 0.81
N VAL A 266 5.93 5.23 -0.05
CA VAL A 266 5.56 6.58 0.38
C VAL A 266 4.32 6.53 1.27
N THR A 267 3.32 5.73 0.90
CA THR A 267 2.10 5.55 1.70
C THR A 267 2.41 4.87 3.04
N GLY A 268 3.25 3.84 3.05
CA GLY A 268 3.73 3.22 4.29
C GLY A 268 4.43 4.23 5.21
N ASN A 269 5.25 5.11 4.65
CA ASN A 269 5.89 6.19 5.40
C ASN A 269 4.88 7.19 5.98
N ILE A 270 3.84 7.56 5.25
CA ILE A 270 2.76 8.40 5.77
C ILE A 270 2.07 7.69 6.94
N ILE A 271 1.68 6.44 6.76
CA ILE A 271 1.02 5.63 7.79
C ILE A 271 1.88 5.55 9.06
N SER A 272 3.18 5.28 8.94
CA SER A 272 4.08 5.18 10.08
C SER A 272 4.15 6.45 10.94
N GLN A 273 3.83 7.61 10.36
CA GLN A 273 3.80 8.89 11.06
C GLN A 273 2.43 9.24 11.62
N ILE A 274 1.36 8.96 10.87
CA ILE A 274 0.02 9.34 11.28
C ILE A 274 -0.62 8.34 12.24
N ALA A 275 -0.31 7.05 12.15
CA ALA A 275 -0.93 6.03 13.00
C ALA A 275 -0.69 6.28 14.51
N PRO A 276 0.54 6.58 14.98
CA PRO A 276 0.76 6.94 16.38
C PRO A 276 0.06 8.25 16.78
N TYR A 277 0.00 9.22 15.86
CA TYR A 277 -0.67 10.50 16.10
C TYR A 277 -2.19 10.33 16.29
N LEU A 278 -2.80 9.42 15.53
CA LEU A 278 -4.22 9.09 15.62
C LEU A 278 -4.55 8.12 16.76
N GLY A 279 -3.54 7.63 17.48
CA GLY A 279 -3.72 6.69 18.58
C GLY A 279 -4.06 5.26 18.12
N ILE A 280 -3.77 4.93 16.87
CA ILE A 280 -3.95 3.56 16.37
C ILE A 280 -2.90 2.67 17.04
N GLU A 281 -3.36 1.68 17.79
CA GLU A 281 -2.50 0.80 18.57
C GLU A 281 -1.66 -0.12 17.65
N ARG A 282 -0.44 -0.39 18.10
CA ARG A 282 0.43 -1.35 17.41
C ARG A 282 0.02 -2.77 17.76
N ASP A 283 -0.01 -3.64 16.78
CA ASP A 283 -0.16 -5.07 16.96
C ASP A 283 1.22 -5.72 17.08
N ALA A 284 1.55 -6.23 18.26
CA ALA A 284 2.84 -6.86 18.53
C ALA A 284 3.10 -8.11 17.67
N SER A 285 2.06 -8.77 17.16
CA SER A 285 2.21 -9.89 16.22
C SER A 285 2.71 -9.45 14.85
N TYR A 286 2.52 -8.18 14.51
CA TYR A 286 3.03 -7.50 13.31
C TYR A 286 4.32 -6.70 13.60
N ASP A 287 4.77 -6.68 14.84
CA ASP A 287 6.07 -6.12 15.26
C ASP A 287 7.17 -7.15 14.92
N SER A 288 7.41 -7.33 13.64
CA SER A 288 8.57 -8.14 13.28
C SER A 288 9.84 -7.34 13.55
N ASN A 289 10.38 -7.44 14.77
CA ASN A 289 11.83 -7.37 14.99
C ASN A 289 12.51 -8.56 14.28
N GLY A 290 11.84 -9.13 13.25
CA GLY A 290 12.29 -10.24 12.48
C GLY A 290 13.54 -9.86 11.72
N SER A 291 14.60 -10.57 12.02
CA SER A 291 15.78 -10.61 11.17
C SER A 291 15.55 -11.63 10.07
N VAL A 292 15.90 -11.28 8.85
CA VAL A 292 15.76 -12.11 7.66
C VAL A 292 17.14 -12.41 7.11
N GLU A 293 17.40 -13.65 6.75
CA GLU A 293 18.62 -14.03 6.04
C GLU A 293 18.54 -13.61 4.58
N VAL A 294 19.50 -12.84 4.10
CA VAL A 294 19.59 -12.39 2.72
C VAL A 294 19.83 -13.58 1.79
N PRO A 295 18.94 -13.85 0.80
CA PRO A 295 19.18 -14.91 -0.18
C PRO A 295 20.40 -14.62 -1.04
N ASN A 296 21.13 -15.65 -1.43
CA ASN A 296 22.18 -15.50 -2.43
C ASN A 296 21.56 -15.45 -3.83
N ALA A 297 21.70 -14.30 -4.49
CA ALA A 297 21.24 -14.06 -5.85
C ALA A 297 22.36 -14.04 -6.88
N ILE A 298 23.64 -14.11 -6.47
CA ILE A 298 24.79 -14.10 -7.39
C ILE A 298 24.69 -15.28 -8.36
N GLY A 299 24.88 -15.02 -9.64
CA GLY A 299 24.79 -16.01 -10.72
C GLY A 299 23.36 -16.32 -11.16
N THR A 300 22.34 -15.63 -10.62
CA THR A 300 20.97 -15.78 -11.10
C THR A 300 20.57 -14.60 -11.99
N ARG A 301 19.67 -14.85 -12.94
CA ARG A 301 19.09 -13.81 -13.76
C ARG A 301 18.43 -12.75 -12.90
N TRP A 302 18.51 -11.48 -13.28
CA TRP A 302 17.97 -10.36 -12.52
C TRP A 302 16.48 -10.54 -12.12
N THR A 303 15.65 -11.11 -13.01
CA THR A 303 14.24 -11.42 -12.70
C THR A 303 14.08 -12.46 -11.58
N SER A 304 14.92 -13.50 -11.59
CA SER A 304 14.95 -14.52 -10.54
C SER A 304 15.49 -13.98 -9.22
N ALA A 305 16.42 -13.02 -9.28
CA ALA A 305 16.92 -12.33 -8.11
C ALA A 305 15.83 -11.51 -7.40
N GLN A 306 15.02 -10.79 -8.18
CA GLN A 306 13.86 -10.06 -7.66
C GLN A 306 12.89 -10.99 -6.91
N VAL A 307 12.53 -12.11 -7.55
CA VAL A 307 11.63 -13.09 -6.92
C VAL A 307 12.22 -13.62 -5.60
N LYS A 308 13.53 -13.92 -5.57
CA LYS A 308 14.19 -14.40 -4.35
C LYS A 308 14.14 -13.37 -3.22
N MET A 309 14.39 -12.08 -3.53
CA MET A 309 14.38 -11.02 -2.52
C MET A 309 12.94 -10.78 -2.00
N ASN A 310 11.98 -10.71 -2.90
CA ASN A 310 10.57 -10.55 -2.54
C ASN A 310 10.07 -11.71 -1.67
N ALA A 311 10.38 -12.96 -2.04
CA ALA A 311 10.02 -14.14 -1.26
C ALA A 311 10.64 -14.16 0.14
N ALA A 312 11.78 -13.50 0.33
CA ALA A 312 12.42 -13.33 1.64
C ALA A 312 11.92 -12.09 2.40
N GLY A 313 10.90 -11.39 1.91
CA GLY A 313 10.42 -10.14 2.53
C GLY A 313 11.44 -9.01 2.50
N LEU A 314 12.34 -9.03 1.52
CA LEU A 314 13.40 -8.03 1.32
C LEU A 314 13.08 -7.15 0.10
N SER A 315 13.32 -5.87 0.23
CA SER A 315 13.37 -4.95 -0.90
C SER A 315 14.65 -5.19 -1.71
N HIS A 316 14.63 -4.83 -2.99
CA HIS A 316 15.82 -4.92 -3.83
C HIS A 316 15.99 -3.67 -4.70
N ARG A 317 17.22 -3.38 -5.08
CA ARG A 317 17.53 -2.29 -5.99
C ARG A 317 18.72 -2.66 -6.87
N PHE A 318 18.56 -2.51 -8.19
CA PHE A 318 19.70 -2.60 -9.12
C PHE A 318 20.47 -1.28 -9.13
N VAL A 319 21.78 -1.37 -8.99
CA VAL A 319 22.64 -0.17 -8.89
C VAL A 319 23.11 0.28 -10.27
N ASP A 320 23.38 -0.67 -11.14
CA ASP A 320 23.87 -0.39 -12.52
C ASP A 320 22.75 -0.56 -13.56
N THR A 321 22.43 -1.77 -13.96
CA THR A 321 21.33 -2.04 -14.90
C THR A 321 20.44 -3.17 -14.37
N SER A 322 19.18 -3.20 -14.84
CA SER A 322 18.27 -4.32 -14.57
C SER A 322 18.27 -5.32 -15.74
N ASP A 323 19.45 -5.67 -16.25
CA ASP A 323 19.61 -6.68 -17.30
C ASP A 323 20.85 -7.53 -17.04
N GLY A 324 20.80 -8.82 -17.36
CA GLY A 324 21.88 -9.74 -17.11
C GLY A 324 21.74 -10.59 -15.86
N ASP A 325 22.81 -11.30 -15.52
CA ASP A 325 22.89 -12.08 -14.29
C ASP A 325 23.49 -11.22 -13.18
N VAL A 326 23.04 -11.44 -11.94
CA VAL A 326 23.60 -10.75 -10.78
C VAL A 326 25.05 -11.21 -10.56
N VAL A 327 25.99 -10.29 -10.65
CA VAL A 327 27.43 -10.57 -10.44
C VAL A 327 27.90 -10.22 -9.04
N TYR A 328 27.15 -9.32 -8.37
CA TYR A 328 27.46 -8.92 -7.01
C TYR A 328 26.19 -8.47 -6.27
N GLN A 329 26.16 -8.60 -4.95
CA GLN A 329 25.08 -8.11 -4.09
C GLN A 329 25.61 -7.60 -2.76
N TYR A 330 24.92 -6.61 -2.18
CA TYR A 330 25.18 -6.17 -0.82
C TYR A 330 23.85 -5.77 -0.11
N PRO A 331 23.55 -6.25 1.10
CA PRO A 331 24.36 -7.20 1.91
C PRO A 331 24.56 -8.56 1.21
N ALA A 332 25.63 -9.26 1.60
CA ALA A 332 25.97 -10.56 1.04
C ALA A 332 24.91 -11.63 1.38
N GLY A 333 24.78 -12.66 0.53
CA GLY A 333 23.95 -13.82 0.84
C GLY A 333 24.36 -14.48 2.14
N GLY A 334 23.39 -14.89 2.97
CA GLY A 334 23.61 -15.42 4.32
C GLY A 334 23.74 -14.34 5.41
N THR A 335 23.80 -13.05 5.05
CA THR A 335 23.78 -11.97 6.05
C THR A 335 22.39 -11.86 6.67
N VAL A 336 22.33 -11.73 7.99
CA VAL A 336 21.06 -11.46 8.69
C VAL A 336 20.84 -9.95 8.77
N VAL A 337 19.70 -9.50 8.27
CA VAL A 337 19.32 -8.08 8.21
C VAL A 337 17.91 -7.90 8.76
N PRO A 338 17.52 -6.69 9.19
CA PRO A 338 16.13 -6.41 9.54
C PRO A 338 15.17 -6.72 8.38
N ALA A 339 13.98 -7.24 8.68
CA ALA A 339 12.93 -7.44 7.69
C ALA A 339 12.63 -6.14 6.92
N GLY A 340 12.32 -6.25 5.62
CA GLY A 340 12.12 -5.09 4.75
C GLY A 340 13.40 -4.32 4.40
N SER A 341 14.58 -4.84 4.75
CA SER A 341 15.87 -4.28 4.32
C SER A 341 16.00 -4.31 2.80
N THR A 342 16.74 -3.36 2.23
CA THR A 342 17.02 -3.30 0.80
C THR A 342 18.33 -4.02 0.50
N VAL A 343 18.28 -4.96 -0.45
CA VAL A 343 19.47 -5.61 -1.01
C VAL A 343 19.81 -4.94 -2.33
N TYR A 344 21.04 -4.47 -2.45
CA TYR A 344 21.54 -3.82 -3.66
C TYR A 344 22.17 -4.87 -4.56
N LEU A 345 21.68 -4.95 -5.79
CA LEU A 345 22.04 -5.96 -6.78
C LEU A 345 22.82 -5.28 -7.93
N TYR A 346 23.84 -5.94 -8.39
CA TYR A 346 24.72 -5.45 -9.44
C TYR A 346 24.82 -6.52 -10.54
N THR A 347 24.62 -6.10 -11.78
CA THR A 347 24.69 -6.99 -12.96
C THR A 347 25.93 -6.77 -13.81
N GLN A 348 26.67 -5.69 -13.56
CA GLN A 348 27.88 -5.34 -14.31
C GLN A 348 29.08 -5.02 -13.40
N SER A 349 28.84 -4.44 -12.23
CA SER A 349 29.88 -4.02 -11.30
C SER A 349 30.01 -4.98 -10.13
N THR A 350 31.26 -5.22 -9.71
CA THR A 350 31.59 -5.95 -8.47
C THR A 350 32.08 -5.01 -7.36
N THR A 351 31.93 -3.71 -7.56
CA THR A 351 32.39 -2.68 -6.62
C THR A 351 31.16 -2.04 -5.96
N ASP A 352 31.18 -1.93 -4.64
CA ASP A 352 30.11 -1.29 -3.88
C ASP A 352 29.94 0.18 -4.30
N ALA A 353 28.71 0.55 -4.61
CA ALA A 353 28.30 1.94 -4.55
C ALA A 353 28.18 2.35 -3.08
N THR A 354 28.62 3.55 -2.74
CA THR A 354 28.71 4.02 -1.36
C THR A 354 27.79 5.22 -1.13
N THR A 355 27.45 5.40 0.14
CA THR A 355 26.67 6.55 0.63
C THR A 355 27.27 7.09 1.93
N THR A 356 26.85 8.26 2.34
CA THR A 356 27.24 8.88 3.59
C THR A 356 26.15 8.72 4.63
N VAL A 357 26.50 8.28 5.84
CA VAL A 357 25.57 8.07 6.94
C VAL A 357 25.15 9.42 7.55
N PRO A 358 23.85 9.79 7.51
CA PRO A 358 23.36 11.03 8.10
C PRO A 358 23.27 10.95 9.64
N ASP A 359 23.12 12.13 10.28
CA ASP A 359 22.86 12.22 11.71
C ASP A 359 21.40 11.92 12.04
N ALA A 360 21.17 10.81 12.72
CA ALA A 360 19.86 10.34 13.18
C ALA A 360 19.55 10.77 14.62
N THR A 361 20.52 11.30 15.39
CA THR A 361 20.33 11.59 16.80
C THR A 361 19.30 12.70 17.06
N GLY A 362 18.56 12.57 18.16
CA GLY A 362 17.52 13.52 18.56
C GLY A 362 16.21 13.48 17.74
N LYS A 363 16.15 12.72 16.63
CA LYS A 363 14.95 12.50 15.84
C LYS A 363 14.18 11.31 16.39
N THR A 364 12.87 11.22 16.14
CA THR A 364 12.14 9.99 16.46
C THR A 364 12.70 8.82 15.65
N GLY A 365 12.73 7.63 16.23
CA GLY A 365 13.26 6.42 15.57
C GLY A 365 12.64 6.19 14.19
N THR A 366 11.31 6.41 14.07
CA THR A 366 10.60 6.32 12.78
C THR A 366 11.15 7.31 11.76
N PHE A 367 11.28 8.59 12.09
CA PHE A 367 11.79 9.60 11.16
C PHE A 367 13.27 9.36 10.82
N ALA A 368 14.08 9.00 11.81
CA ALA A 368 15.48 8.65 11.63
C ALA A 368 15.66 7.47 10.67
N ALA A 369 14.84 6.42 10.83
CA ALA A 369 14.86 5.27 9.94
C ALA A 369 14.50 5.63 8.49
N GLN A 370 13.52 6.49 8.28
CA GLN A 370 13.14 6.97 6.95
C GLN A 370 14.27 7.75 6.28
N MET A 371 14.87 8.68 7.03
CA MET A 371 15.98 9.52 6.56
C MET A 371 17.20 8.66 6.18
N LEU A 372 17.55 7.68 7.01
CA LEU A 372 18.65 6.76 6.76
C LEU A 372 18.36 5.84 5.57
N LYS A 373 17.15 5.27 5.47
CA LYS A 373 16.73 4.47 4.31
C LYS A 373 16.76 5.30 3.01
N ALA A 374 16.36 6.56 3.06
CA ALA A 374 16.44 7.48 1.92
C ALA A 374 17.88 7.74 1.47
N SER A 375 18.86 7.68 2.37
CA SER A 375 20.28 7.76 2.05
C SER A 375 20.87 6.45 1.51
N GLY A 376 20.10 5.36 1.48
CA GLY A 376 20.50 4.08 0.91
C GLY A 376 21.08 3.07 1.91
N VAL A 377 20.95 3.31 3.21
CA VAL A 377 21.33 2.33 4.25
C VAL A 377 20.10 1.63 4.81
N ASN A 378 20.26 0.44 5.36
CA ASN A 378 19.25 -0.27 6.12
C ASN A 378 19.27 0.17 7.58
N VAL A 379 18.19 -0.07 8.31
CA VAL A 379 18.07 0.41 9.70
C VAL A 379 17.52 -0.68 10.60
N ALA A 380 18.20 -0.89 11.73
CA ALA A 380 17.69 -1.60 12.89
C ALA A 380 17.39 -0.59 14.00
N ILE A 381 16.32 -0.80 14.78
CA ILE A 381 16.00 0.04 15.94
C ILE A 381 16.05 -0.86 17.18
N SER A 382 16.86 -0.47 18.15
CA SER A 382 16.91 -1.06 19.48
C SER A 382 16.19 -0.14 20.46
N GLY A 383 15.01 -0.55 20.90
CA GLY A 383 14.07 0.25 21.70
C GLY A 383 12.81 0.63 20.90
N SER A 384 12.09 1.64 21.34
CA SER A 384 10.84 2.10 20.73
C SER A 384 11.09 3.03 19.55
N ALA A 385 10.44 2.76 18.40
CA ALA A 385 10.53 3.59 17.20
C ALA A 385 9.86 4.98 17.37
N SER A 386 8.94 5.13 18.32
CA SER A 386 8.30 6.40 18.65
C SER A 386 9.22 7.33 19.42
N ASP A 387 10.22 6.78 20.12
CA ASP A 387 11.13 7.55 20.96
C ASP A 387 12.25 8.20 20.16
N ARG A 388 12.94 9.15 20.82
CA ARG A 388 14.05 9.83 20.18
C ARG A 388 15.31 9.00 20.21
N VAL A 389 16.00 8.96 19.09
CA VAL A 389 17.28 8.29 18.93
C VAL A 389 18.32 8.96 19.85
N VAL A 390 18.92 8.17 20.74
CA VAL A 390 19.99 8.64 21.63
C VAL A 390 21.38 8.37 21.05
N SER A 391 21.51 7.33 20.22
CA SER A 391 22.78 7.01 19.52
C SER A 391 22.55 6.21 18.26
N GLN A 392 23.53 6.23 17.36
CA GLN A 392 23.66 5.34 16.21
C GLN A 392 25.04 4.64 16.25
N ASP A 393 25.09 3.38 15.78
CA ASP A 393 26.31 2.55 15.86
C ASP A 393 27.37 2.92 14.83
N ILE A 394 26.97 3.56 13.71
CA ILE A 394 27.88 4.04 12.68
C ILE A 394 27.97 5.57 12.78
N GLU A 395 29.20 6.08 12.84
CA GLU A 395 29.50 7.50 13.00
C GLU A 395 28.91 8.34 11.85
N VAL A 396 28.36 9.52 12.21
CA VAL A 396 27.83 10.49 11.25
C VAL A 396 28.91 10.92 10.26
N GLY A 397 28.58 10.93 8.98
CA GLY A 397 29.51 11.28 7.91
C GLY A 397 30.38 10.12 7.41
N SER A 398 30.27 8.92 8.02
CA SER A 398 30.95 7.72 7.51
C SER A 398 30.47 7.37 6.12
N VAL A 399 31.40 6.99 5.24
CA VAL A 399 31.12 6.48 3.92
C VAL A 399 31.03 4.97 3.99
N VAL A 400 29.85 4.43 3.64
CA VAL A 400 29.55 3.00 3.75
C VAL A 400 28.91 2.48 2.44
N PRO A 401 28.98 1.17 2.15
CA PRO A 401 28.23 0.57 1.05
C PRO A 401 26.72 0.82 1.17
N TYR A 402 26.03 0.99 0.05
CA TYR A 402 24.56 0.92 0.04
C TYR A 402 24.09 -0.40 0.65
N GLY A 403 23.02 -0.34 1.47
CA GLY A 403 22.52 -1.53 2.15
C GLY A 403 23.18 -1.86 3.49
N THR A 404 24.20 -1.10 3.90
CA THR A 404 24.77 -1.22 5.26
C THR A 404 23.69 -1.02 6.31
N VAL A 405 23.65 -1.86 7.34
CA VAL A 405 22.70 -1.72 8.44
C VAL A 405 23.24 -0.75 9.46
N VAL A 406 22.50 0.29 9.78
CA VAL A 406 22.74 1.24 10.87
C VAL A 406 21.78 0.94 12.01
N THR A 407 22.32 0.68 13.20
CA THR A 407 21.51 0.43 14.39
C THR A 407 21.29 1.72 15.17
N LEU A 408 20.03 2.07 15.35
CA LEU A 408 19.58 3.20 16.16
C LEU A 408 19.22 2.70 17.55
N THR A 409 19.68 3.39 18.58
CA THR A 409 19.27 3.11 19.97
C THR A 409 18.31 4.23 20.41
N THR A 410 17.13 3.82 20.89
CA THR A 410 16.16 4.68 21.57
C THR A 410 16.01 4.21 23.01
N PRO A 411 15.46 5.03 23.94
CA PRO A 411 15.17 4.55 25.29
C PRO A 411 14.33 3.27 25.23
N GLN A 412 14.68 2.30 26.06
CA GLN A 412 13.87 1.12 26.26
C GLN A 412 12.81 1.51 27.28
N ASP A 413 11.53 1.28 27.01
CA ASP A 413 10.49 1.44 28.01
C ASP A 413 10.90 0.61 29.23
N ALA A 414 11.10 1.25 30.36
CA ALA A 414 11.31 0.57 31.63
C ALA A 414 10.02 -0.18 31.94
N ALA A 415 9.94 -1.44 31.55
CA ALA A 415 8.84 -2.30 31.90
C ALA A 415 8.77 -2.34 33.43
N GLY A 416 7.83 -1.57 34.01
CA GLY A 416 7.27 -1.77 35.35
C GLY A 416 8.30 -1.86 36.45
N GLU A 417 9.01 -0.80 36.79
CA GLU A 417 9.42 -0.63 38.18
C GLU A 417 8.16 -0.32 38.98
N ASN A 418 7.65 -1.36 39.65
CA ASN A 418 6.72 -1.20 40.75
C ASN A 418 7.32 -0.18 41.72
N ASP A 419 6.67 0.96 41.86
CA ASP A 419 6.96 1.92 42.92
C ASP A 419 6.73 1.23 44.28
N PRO A 420 7.76 0.95 45.09
CA PRO A 420 7.57 0.26 46.36
C PRO A 420 7.13 1.20 47.50
N ASP A 421 6.69 2.42 47.19
CA ASP A 421 6.39 3.44 48.23
C ASP A 421 4.97 3.98 48.16
N SER A 422 3.97 3.09 48.05
CA SER A 422 2.61 3.39 48.47
C SER A 422 2.37 2.81 49.87
N THR A 423 3.07 3.31 50.87
CA THR A 423 2.71 3.08 52.26
C THR A 423 1.39 3.80 52.54
N THR A 424 0.33 3.02 52.60
CA THR A 424 -0.93 3.35 53.24
C THR A 424 -0.68 3.89 54.63
N GLN A 425 -0.88 5.18 54.85
CA GLN A 425 -1.16 5.69 56.20
C GLN A 425 -2.63 5.40 56.51
N ASP A 426 -2.82 4.32 57.26
CA ASP A 426 -3.99 4.10 58.09
C ASP A 426 -3.95 5.15 59.21
N ASP A 427 -4.85 6.10 59.19
CA ASP A 427 -5.13 6.97 60.34
C ASP A 427 -6.50 6.56 60.97
N THR A 428 -6.39 5.61 61.89
CA THR A 428 -7.44 5.29 62.87
C THR A 428 -7.21 6.15 64.08
N GLY A 429 -8.08 7.10 64.30
CA GLY A 429 -8.12 7.89 65.55
C GLY A 429 -9.51 8.42 65.76
N SER A 430 -10.35 7.65 66.32
CA SER A 430 -11.08 7.64 67.60
C SER A 430 -11.53 8.99 68.15
N ASP A 431 -12.81 9.01 68.34
CA ASP A 431 -13.59 9.47 69.52
C ASP A 431 -13.58 10.95 69.94
N ALA A 432 -14.72 11.41 70.07
CA ALA A 432 -15.42 11.90 71.29
C ALA A 432 -16.14 13.22 71.09
N GLU A 433 -17.45 13.12 71.15
CA GLU A 433 -18.35 13.79 72.11
C GLU A 433 -18.35 15.31 72.22
N GLN A 434 -19.58 15.78 72.22
CA GLN A 434 -20.23 16.89 73.01
C GLN A 434 -20.23 18.28 72.30
N GLN A 435 -21.28 18.74 71.90
CA GLN A 435 -22.48 19.42 72.38
C GLN A 435 -23.33 19.93 71.21
#